data_891b45ee61d503c70968090035db9bcb
#
_entry.id   891b45ee61d503c70968090035db9bcb
#
_cell.length_a   1.000
_cell.length_b   1.000
_cell.length_c   1.000
_cell.angle_alpha   90.00
_cell.angle_beta   90.00
_cell.angle_gamma   90.00
#
_symmetry.space_group_name_H-M   'P 1'
#
loop_
_entity.id
_entity.type
_entity.pdbx_description
1 polymer ?
#
loop_
_entity_poly.entity_id
_entity_poly.type
_entity_poly.pdbx_seq_one_letter_code
_entity_poly.pdbx_strand_id
1 'polypeptide(L)'
;MSKLSAILRRALALAARVVLLAALGICGWAFSVAAQDAYPARPIRLIVPFPPGGPTDVMGRLICQGLSDQLGQQVYVDNRPGAGSTLAAKIAANAEPDGYTLLLGSAATLAIGPALYRDAEYDPKSFVPVAMVAEVPYVMVASPKAPISSFSELIAYAKAHPGKLNFGVPNGAPPHMLAAWFKSLTNIDVVLITYRGGANVLSDLLGGQIDLAVETSSILLPQLSDGKLRPLGTPSSKRLADLPDVPTMAELGVPNFIASSWTGIVAPAGTPKAIVDKVNRAVNAALALPATQAKLQPLEAQAMFGTPQDYADFLAGELPKWIAMAKLSGAAAD
;
A
#
# COMPACT_ATOMS: atom_id res chain seq x y z
N MET A 1 -2.96 3.71 -82.76
CA MET A 1 -3.59 4.46 -81.63
C MET A 1 -4.04 3.59 -80.47
N SER A 2 -4.13 2.25 -80.52
CA SER A 2 -4.67 1.39 -79.48
C SER A 2 -3.75 1.04 -78.29
N LYS A 3 -2.41 1.00 -78.55
CA LYS A 3 -1.45 0.61 -77.49
C LYS A 3 -1.19 1.73 -76.45
N LEU A 4 -1.23 2.99 -76.86
CA LEU A 4 -1.01 4.14 -75.98
C LEU A 4 -2.14 4.33 -74.97
N SER A 5 -3.37 4.11 -75.40
CA SER A 5 -4.55 4.19 -74.52
C SER A 5 -4.62 3.08 -73.43
N ALA A 6 -4.07 1.90 -73.75
CA ALA A 6 -4.01 0.80 -72.81
C ALA A 6 -2.94 1.04 -71.70
N ILE A 7 -1.83 1.63 -72.08
CA ILE A 7 -0.75 2.00 -71.12
C ILE A 7 -1.25 3.11 -70.18
N LEU A 8 -1.94 4.12 -70.72
CA LEU A 8 -2.48 5.23 -69.91
C LEU A 8 -3.52 4.75 -68.89
N ARG A 9 -4.42 3.83 -69.27
CA ARG A 9 -5.41 3.23 -68.37
C ARG A 9 -4.77 2.39 -67.26
N ARG A 10 -3.67 1.66 -67.56
CA ARG A 10 -2.94 0.88 -66.53
C ARG A 10 -2.22 1.79 -65.52
N ALA A 11 -1.62 2.89 -66.01
CA ALA A 11 -0.96 3.88 -65.16
C ALA A 11 -1.97 4.59 -64.22
N LEU A 12 -3.14 4.99 -64.74
CA LEU A 12 -4.23 5.57 -63.91
C LEU A 12 -4.77 4.60 -62.89
N ALA A 13 -4.94 3.31 -63.24
CA ALA A 13 -5.41 2.30 -62.29
C ALA A 13 -4.37 2.01 -61.17
N LEU A 14 -3.07 2.06 -61.48
CA LEU A 14 -2.00 1.90 -60.50
C LEU A 14 -1.94 3.10 -59.55
N ALA A 15 -2.03 4.31 -60.07
CA ALA A 15 -2.06 5.54 -59.27
C ALA A 15 -3.27 5.57 -58.31
N ALA A 16 -4.47 5.17 -58.79
CA ALA A 16 -5.67 5.08 -57.96
C ALA A 16 -5.52 4.05 -56.80
N ARG A 17 -4.86 2.90 -57.05
CA ARG A 17 -4.57 1.90 -56.03
C ARG A 17 -3.59 2.40 -54.96
N VAL A 18 -2.55 3.13 -55.35
CA VAL A 18 -1.57 3.71 -54.44
C VAL A 18 -2.23 4.76 -53.52
N VAL A 19 -3.06 5.64 -54.11
CA VAL A 19 -3.82 6.64 -53.34
C VAL A 19 -4.80 5.98 -52.35
N LEU A 20 -5.49 4.90 -52.76
CA LEU A 20 -6.40 4.17 -51.90
C LEU A 20 -5.68 3.49 -50.72
N LEU A 21 -4.51 2.89 -50.95
CA LEU A 21 -3.70 2.27 -49.92
C LEU A 21 -3.10 3.30 -48.95
N ALA A 22 -2.70 4.48 -49.46
CA ALA A 22 -2.24 5.57 -48.63
C ALA A 22 -3.38 6.14 -47.73
N ALA A 23 -4.58 6.28 -48.28
CA ALA A 23 -5.76 6.74 -47.53
C ALA A 23 -6.16 5.74 -46.41
N LEU A 24 -6.10 4.43 -46.69
CA LEU A 24 -6.34 3.38 -45.69
C LEU A 24 -5.28 3.37 -44.58
N GLY A 25 -4.03 3.63 -44.90
CA GLY A 25 -2.94 3.74 -43.92
C GLY A 25 -3.13 4.95 -42.97
N ILE A 26 -3.54 6.10 -43.50
CA ILE A 26 -3.78 7.32 -42.72
C ILE A 26 -4.99 7.14 -41.81
N CYS A 27 -6.07 6.50 -42.24
CA CYS A 27 -7.23 6.19 -41.39
C CYS A 27 -6.87 5.23 -40.24
N GLY A 28 -6.00 4.23 -40.46
CA GLY A 28 -5.58 3.29 -39.41
C GLY A 28 -4.80 3.96 -38.28
N TRP A 29 -4.02 4.99 -38.56
CA TRP A 29 -3.27 5.74 -37.55
C TRP A 29 -4.15 6.71 -36.74
N ALA A 30 -5.19 7.29 -37.38
CA ALA A 30 -6.11 8.19 -36.69
C ALA A 30 -6.99 7.47 -35.64
N PHE A 31 -7.36 6.21 -35.87
CA PHE A 31 -8.12 5.43 -34.90
C PHE A 31 -7.31 5.04 -33.64
N SER A 32 -6.00 4.84 -33.74
CA SER A 32 -5.15 4.49 -32.58
C SER A 32 -4.94 5.67 -31.62
N VAL A 33 -4.93 6.91 -32.11
CA VAL A 33 -4.77 8.11 -31.28
C VAL A 33 -6.07 8.49 -30.58
N ALA A 34 -7.23 8.31 -31.22
CA ALA A 34 -8.53 8.65 -30.63
C ALA A 34 -8.95 7.70 -29.48
N ALA A 35 -8.43 6.46 -29.45
CA ALA A 35 -8.75 5.50 -28.37
C ALA A 35 -8.07 5.85 -27.05
N GLN A 36 -6.93 6.55 -27.05
CA GLN A 36 -6.22 6.97 -25.84
C GLN A 36 -6.89 8.17 -25.13
N ASP A 37 -7.61 9.02 -25.88
CA ASP A 37 -8.35 10.16 -25.28
C ASP A 37 -9.65 9.74 -24.59
N ALA A 38 -10.12 8.52 -24.79
CA ALA A 38 -11.39 8.02 -24.27
C ALA A 38 -11.27 7.31 -22.90
N TYR A 39 -10.06 7.14 -22.33
CA TYR A 39 -9.92 6.52 -21.01
C TYR A 39 -10.35 7.49 -19.89
N PRO A 40 -11.17 7.03 -18.88
CA PRO A 40 -11.86 5.75 -18.83
C PRO A 40 -13.21 5.80 -19.58
N ALA A 41 -13.48 4.80 -20.42
CA ALA A 41 -14.75 4.64 -21.12
C ALA A 41 -15.70 3.62 -20.45
N ARG A 42 -15.24 2.91 -19.42
CA ARG A 42 -15.95 1.90 -18.65
C ARG A 42 -15.53 1.91 -17.19
N PRO A 43 -16.28 1.25 -16.28
CA PRO A 43 -15.92 1.21 -14.86
C PRO A 43 -14.51 0.65 -14.60
N ILE A 44 -13.82 1.25 -13.61
CA ILE A 44 -12.50 0.85 -13.15
C ILE A 44 -12.65 0.03 -11.86
N ARG A 45 -11.95 -1.10 -11.77
CA ARG A 45 -11.91 -1.98 -10.61
C ARG A 45 -10.68 -1.67 -9.76
N LEU A 46 -10.89 -1.35 -8.48
CA LEU A 46 -9.83 -1.29 -7.48
C LEU A 46 -9.87 -2.58 -6.64
N ILE A 47 -8.89 -3.44 -6.81
CA ILE A 47 -8.73 -4.65 -6.00
C ILE A 47 -8.19 -4.25 -4.62
N VAL A 48 -8.91 -4.68 -3.56
CA VAL A 48 -8.54 -4.46 -2.17
C VAL A 48 -8.21 -5.82 -1.53
N PRO A 49 -7.00 -6.01 -0.98
CA PRO A 49 -6.50 -7.32 -0.54
C PRO A 49 -7.03 -7.79 0.82
N PHE A 50 -8.01 -7.11 1.39
CA PHE A 50 -8.56 -7.37 2.72
C PHE A 50 -10.08 -7.50 2.71
N PRO A 51 -10.67 -8.14 3.76
CA PRO A 51 -12.13 -8.27 3.87
C PRO A 51 -12.84 -6.92 3.92
N PRO A 52 -14.11 -6.87 3.49
CA PRO A 52 -14.93 -5.67 3.63
C PRO A 52 -15.06 -5.22 5.08
N GLY A 53 -15.18 -3.90 5.30
CA GLY A 53 -15.41 -3.28 6.59
C GLY A 53 -14.16 -2.99 7.42
N GLY A 54 -13.00 -3.49 7.01
CA GLY A 54 -11.72 -3.15 7.66
C GLY A 54 -11.16 -1.78 7.21
N PRO A 55 -10.14 -1.25 7.93
CA PRO A 55 -9.56 0.08 7.62
C PRO A 55 -9.13 0.24 6.17
N THR A 56 -8.52 -0.80 5.58
CA THR A 56 -8.08 -0.78 4.18
C THR A 56 -9.26 -0.75 3.19
N ASP A 57 -10.38 -1.43 3.50
CA ASP A 57 -11.58 -1.37 2.69
C ASP A 57 -12.23 0.02 2.76
N VAL A 58 -12.32 0.60 3.95
CA VAL A 58 -12.82 1.97 4.14
C VAL A 58 -11.99 2.97 3.34
N MET A 59 -10.67 2.85 3.40
CA MET A 59 -9.74 3.65 2.59
C MET A 59 -9.97 3.45 1.10
N GLY A 60 -10.08 2.20 0.65
CA GLY A 60 -10.34 1.86 -0.76
C GLY A 60 -11.64 2.49 -1.27
N ARG A 61 -12.72 2.41 -0.48
CA ARG A 61 -14.03 3.02 -0.84
C ARG A 61 -13.96 4.54 -0.89
N LEU A 62 -13.25 5.16 0.06
CA LEU A 62 -13.04 6.60 0.06
C LEU A 62 -12.34 7.07 -1.22
N ILE A 63 -11.28 6.36 -1.62
CA ILE A 63 -10.53 6.67 -2.83
C ILE A 63 -11.36 6.39 -4.10
N CYS A 64 -12.09 5.28 -4.14
CA CYS A 64 -12.99 4.96 -5.27
C CYS A 64 -14.04 6.04 -5.50
N GLN A 65 -14.63 6.58 -4.43
CA GLN A 65 -15.58 7.70 -4.54
C GLN A 65 -14.90 8.92 -5.16
N GLY A 66 -13.76 9.34 -4.61
CA GLY A 66 -13.03 10.50 -5.13
C GLY A 66 -12.55 10.30 -6.58
N LEU A 67 -12.08 9.11 -6.94
CA LEU A 67 -11.68 8.79 -8.31
C LEU A 67 -12.88 8.81 -9.27
N SER A 68 -14.05 8.30 -8.84
CA SER A 68 -15.25 8.34 -9.67
C SER A 68 -15.65 9.76 -10.02
N ASP A 69 -15.60 10.66 -9.03
CA ASP A 69 -15.91 12.07 -9.22
C ASP A 69 -14.90 12.77 -10.15
N GLN A 70 -13.61 12.46 -10.02
CA GLN A 70 -12.54 13.07 -10.82
C GLN A 70 -12.44 12.53 -12.25
N LEU A 71 -12.76 11.25 -12.46
CA LEU A 71 -12.62 10.60 -13.76
C LEU A 71 -13.92 10.57 -14.59
N GLY A 72 -15.05 10.89 -13.97
CA GLY A 72 -16.36 10.84 -14.63
C GLY A 72 -16.83 9.42 -14.98
N GLN A 73 -16.21 8.40 -14.37
CA GLN A 73 -16.56 6.99 -14.55
C GLN A 73 -16.54 6.29 -13.19
N GLN A 74 -17.38 5.29 -13.02
CA GLN A 74 -17.46 4.52 -11.80
C GLN A 74 -16.12 3.84 -11.50
N VAL A 75 -15.59 4.05 -10.28
CA VAL A 75 -14.51 3.26 -9.70
C VAL A 75 -15.08 2.49 -8.51
N TYR A 76 -14.86 1.17 -8.45
CA TYR A 76 -15.46 0.34 -7.42
C TYR A 76 -14.44 -0.58 -6.76
N VAL A 77 -14.69 -0.89 -5.49
CA VAL A 77 -13.88 -1.82 -4.69
C VAL A 77 -14.26 -3.26 -5.03
N ASP A 78 -13.25 -4.10 -5.26
CA ASP A 78 -13.35 -5.55 -5.37
C ASP A 78 -12.46 -6.18 -4.28
N ASN A 79 -13.07 -6.63 -3.18
CA ASN A 79 -12.34 -7.23 -2.08
C ASN A 79 -11.90 -8.66 -2.44
N ARG A 80 -10.59 -8.93 -2.39
CA ARG A 80 -9.98 -10.24 -2.66
C ARG A 80 -9.04 -10.65 -1.51
N PRO A 81 -9.60 -10.99 -0.34
CA PRO A 81 -8.79 -11.44 0.80
C PRO A 81 -8.24 -12.85 0.56
N GLY A 82 -7.13 -13.16 1.24
CA GLY A 82 -6.56 -14.50 1.26
C GLY A 82 -5.05 -14.52 1.11
N ALA A 83 -4.44 -15.61 1.59
CA ALA A 83 -3.01 -15.90 1.51
C ALA A 83 -2.11 -14.70 1.86
N GLY A 84 -2.34 -14.07 3.01
CA GLY A 84 -1.56 -12.89 3.44
C GLY A 84 -1.60 -11.70 2.46
N SER A 85 -2.70 -11.51 1.72
CA SER A 85 -2.90 -10.51 0.66
C SER A 85 -2.31 -10.85 -0.73
N THR A 86 -1.62 -12.00 -0.88
CA THR A 86 -0.98 -12.39 -2.15
C THR A 86 -2.00 -12.73 -3.24
N LEU A 87 -3.19 -13.27 -2.87
CA LEU A 87 -4.25 -13.57 -3.84
C LEU A 87 -4.68 -12.34 -4.65
N ALA A 88 -4.91 -11.20 -3.98
CA ALA A 88 -5.26 -9.94 -4.63
C ALA A 88 -4.17 -9.46 -5.59
N ALA A 89 -2.92 -9.54 -5.15
CA ALA A 89 -1.76 -9.12 -5.94
C ALA A 89 -1.59 -10.01 -7.19
N LYS A 90 -1.74 -11.33 -7.04
CA LYS A 90 -1.70 -12.28 -8.17
C LYS A 90 -2.77 -11.96 -9.21
N ILE A 91 -4.02 -11.70 -8.77
CA ILE A 91 -5.12 -11.32 -9.66
C ILE A 91 -4.80 -10.02 -10.40
N ALA A 92 -4.28 -9.01 -9.69
CA ALA A 92 -3.93 -7.74 -10.28
C ALA A 92 -2.73 -7.84 -11.24
N ALA A 93 -1.69 -8.58 -10.88
CA ALA A 93 -0.49 -8.76 -11.72
C ALA A 93 -0.78 -9.42 -13.07
N ASN A 94 -1.80 -10.30 -13.11
CA ASN A 94 -2.22 -11.00 -14.33
C ASN A 94 -3.36 -10.28 -15.09
N ALA A 95 -3.76 -9.09 -14.66
CA ALA A 95 -4.77 -8.32 -15.37
C ALA A 95 -4.17 -7.58 -16.58
N GLU A 96 -5.04 -7.24 -17.55
CA GLU A 96 -4.63 -6.44 -18.70
C GLU A 96 -4.08 -5.08 -18.26
N PRO A 97 -2.95 -4.61 -18.85
CA PRO A 97 -2.32 -3.34 -18.49
C PRO A 97 -3.01 -2.14 -19.17
N ASP A 98 -4.34 -2.07 -19.11
CA ASP A 98 -5.19 -1.08 -19.77
C ASP A 98 -5.74 -0.02 -18.80
N GLY A 99 -5.34 -0.08 -17.52
CA GLY A 99 -5.75 0.85 -16.47
C GLY A 99 -7.12 0.59 -15.85
N TYR A 100 -7.86 -0.42 -16.30
CA TYR A 100 -9.18 -0.76 -15.74
C TYR A 100 -9.13 -1.72 -14.55
N THR A 101 -7.96 -2.24 -14.22
CA THR A 101 -7.71 -2.97 -12.99
C THR A 101 -6.55 -2.31 -12.25
N LEU A 102 -6.83 -1.86 -11.04
CA LEU A 102 -5.87 -1.27 -10.12
C LEU A 102 -5.80 -2.10 -8.85
N LEU A 103 -4.69 -2.03 -8.11
CA LEU A 103 -4.52 -2.69 -6.83
C LEU A 103 -4.22 -1.64 -5.74
N LEU A 104 -4.92 -1.72 -4.63
CA LEU A 104 -4.54 -1.00 -3.42
C LEU A 104 -3.40 -1.77 -2.73
N GLY A 105 -2.18 -1.34 -2.99
CA GLY A 105 -0.95 -1.95 -2.49
C GLY A 105 -0.53 -1.41 -1.13
N SER A 106 0.20 -2.22 -0.39
CA SER A 106 0.80 -1.91 0.91
C SER A 106 2.08 -2.70 1.12
N ALA A 107 2.78 -2.49 2.22
CA ALA A 107 3.94 -3.32 2.59
C ALA A 107 3.59 -4.81 2.65
N ALA A 108 2.40 -5.15 3.19
CA ALA A 108 1.94 -6.54 3.24
C ALA A 108 1.85 -7.17 1.84
N THR A 109 1.27 -6.42 0.88
CA THR A 109 1.00 -6.91 -0.47
C THR A 109 2.25 -6.89 -1.36
N LEU A 110 3.04 -5.80 -1.30
CA LEU A 110 4.13 -5.57 -2.25
C LEU A 110 5.51 -6.02 -1.76
N ALA A 111 5.68 -6.31 -0.46
CA ALA A 111 6.97 -6.68 0.12
C ALA A 111 6.90 -7.96 0.97
N ILE A 112 6.05 -7.97 2.00
CA ILE A 112 5.99 -9.06 2.97
C ILE A 112 5.43 -10.33 2.33
N GLY A 113 4.33 -10.22 1.58
CA GLY A 113 3.70 -11.34 0.90
C GLY A 113 4.68 -12.12 0.02
N PRO A 114 5.34 -11.49 -0.97
CA PRO A 114 6.33 -12.17 -1.82
C PRO A 114 7.53 -12.72 -1.05
N ALA A 115 7.88 -12.15 0.11
CA ALA A 115 9.00 -12.60 0.92
C ALA A 115 8.68 -13.82 1.78
N LEU A 116 7.43 -13.98 2.23
CA LEU A 116 7.01 -15.06 3.13
C LEU A 116 6.33 -16.21 2.40
N TYR A 117 5.52 -15.92 1.38
CA TYR A 117 4.74 -16.93 0.67
C TYR A 117 5.46 -17.37 -0.60
N ARG A 118 5.98 -18.60 -0.62
CA ARG A 118 6.70 -19.17 -1.78
C ARG A 118 5.83 -19.24 -3.04
N ASP A 119 4.52 -19.44 -2.86
CA ASP A 119 3.53 -19.57 -3.93
C ASP A 119 2.81 -18.25 -4.21
N ALA A 120 3.43 -17.09 -3.89
CA ALA A 120 2.84 -15.78 -4.16
C ALA A 120 2.55 -15.58 -5.67
N GLU A 121 3.37 -16.19 -6.55
CA GLU A 121 3.24 -16.21 -8.01
C GLU A 121 3.15 -14.81 -8.65
N TYR A 122 3.76 -13.81 -8.02
CA TYR A 122 3.97 -12.47 -8.58
C TYR A 122 5.26 -11.86 -8.02
N ASP A 123 5.83 -10.93 -8.77
CA ASP A 123 6.96 -10.10 -8.36
C ASP A 123 6.45 -8.67 -8.15
N PRO A 124 6.95 -7.91 -7.17
CA PRO A 124 6.67 -6.47 -7.06
C PRO A 124 6.90 -5.69 -8.36
N LYS A 125 7.83 -6.15 -9.22
CA LYS A 125 8.08 -5.61 -10.55
C LYS A 125 6.94 -5.85 -11.55
N SER A 126 5.98 -6.72 -11.23
CA SER A 126 4.76 -6.90 -12.02
C SER A 126 3.82 -5.69 -11.95
N PHE A 127 4.21 -4.65 -11.22
CA PHE A 127 3.40 -3.45 -11.04
C PHE A 127 4.15 -2.18 -11.41
N VAL A 128 3.40 -1.21 -11.91
CA VAL A 128 3.84 0.18 -12.05
C VAL A 128 3.20 1.02 -10.94
N PRO A 129 3.99 1.82 -10.20
CA PRO A 129 3.47 2.76 -9.22
C PRO A 129 2.58 3.82 -9.87
N VAL A 130 1.39 4.07 -9.31
CA VAL A 130 0.44 5.07 -9.82
C VAL A 130 0.36 6.26 -8.87
N ALA A 131 0.00 6.05 -7.61
CA ALA A 131 -0.14 7.12 -6.63
C ALA A 131 0.04 6.61 -5.20
N MET A 132 0.69 7.38 -4.36
CA MET A 132 0.56 7.25 -2.91
C MET A 132 -0.86 7.66 -2.52
N VAL A 133 -1.39 7.06 -1.45
CA VAL A 133 -2.73 7.37 -0.95
C VAL A 133 -2.64 7.94 0.46
N ALA A 134 -2.19 7.15 1.40
CA ALA A 134 -2.09 7.58 2.79
C ALA A 134 -1.11 6.70 3.58
N GLU A 135 -0.67 7.26 4.71
CA GLU A 135 0.02 6.50 5.74
C GLU A 135 -0.67 6.67 7.09
N VAL A 136 -0.60 5.62 7.91
CA VAL A 136 -1.04 5.62 9.30
C VAL A 136 0.18 5.31 10.17
N PRO A 137 0.52 6.16 11.15
CA PRO A 137 1.65 5.93 12.03
C PRO A 137 1.47 4.69 12.90
N TYR A 138 2.57 4.05 13.28
CA TYR A 138 2.58 3.04 14.33
C TYR A 138 2.90 3.68 15.68
N VAL A 139 2.40 3.05 16.75
CA VAL A 139 2.75 3.39 18.13
C VAL A 139 3.13 2.09 18.85
N MET A 140 4.24 2.12 19.59
CA MET A 140 4.60 1.04 20.51
C MET A 140 3.99 1.34 21.87
N VAL A 141 3.34 0.35 22.46
CA VAL A 141 2.60 0.48 23.71
C VAL A 141 2.90 -0.68 24.68
N ALA A 142 2.72 -0.39 25.95
CA ALA A 142 2.74 -1.40 27.00
C ALA A 142 1.37 -1.55 27.66
N SER A 143 1.09 -2.77 28.11
CA SER A 143 -0.03 -3.05 29.03
C SER A 143 0.13 -2.26 30.34
N PRO A 144 -0.96 -1.77 30.96
CA PRO A 144 -0.88 -1.14 32.27
C PRO A 144 -0.43 -2.12 33.36
N LYS A 145 -0.52 -3.43 33.10
CA LYS A 145 -0.05 -4.49 34.03
C LYS A 145 1.39 -4.91 33.81
N ALA A 146 2.02 -4.46 32.72
CA ALA A 146 3.42 -4.76 32.44
C ALA A 146 4.33 -4.13 33.52
N PRO A 147 5.46 -4.79 33.86
CA PRO A 147 6.40 -4.32 34.89
C PRO A 147 7.28 -3.14 34.39
N ILE A 148 6.81 -2.39 33.43
CA ILE A 148 7.49 -1.25 32.80
C ILE A 148 6.50 -0.12 32.57
N SER A 149 6.97 1.13 32.68
CA SER A 149 6.16 2.33 32.47
C SER A 149 6.73 3.30 31.44
N SER A 150 7.96 3.06 31.00
CA SER A 150 8.66 3.90 30.04
C SER A 150 9.53 3.06 29.09
N PHE A 151 9.97 3.68 27.99
CA PHE A 151 10.88 3.04 27.05
C PHE A 151 12.22 2.68 27.69
N SER A 152 12.77 3.56 28.54
CA SER A 152 14.02 3.28 29.25
C SER A 152 13.90 2.09 30.19
N GLU A 153 12.77 1.98 30.89
CA GLU A 153 12.46 0.81 31.75
C GLU A 153 12.27 -0.46 30.92
N LEU A 154 11.63 -0.39 29.75
CA LEU A 154 11.53 -1.52 28.83
C LEU A 154 12.92 -2.08 28.50
N ILE A 155 13.84 -1.22 28.07
CA ILE A 155 15.20 -1.66 27.69
C ILE A 155 15.96 -2.22 28.91
N ALA A 156 15.88 -1.53 30.05
CA ALA A 156 16.55 -1.98 31.28
C ALA A 156 16.00 -3.33 31.77
N TYR A 157 14.67 -3.46 31.82
CA TYR A 157 14.01 -4.69 32.27
C TYR A 157 14.29 -5.87 31.34
N ALA A 158 14.17 -5.68 30.04
CA ALA A 158 14.42 -6.75 29.06
C ALA A 158 15.87 -7.25 29.09
N LYS A 159 16.84 -6.36 29.34
CA LYS A 159 18.24 -6.75 29.53
C LYS A 159 18.51 -7.48 30.84
N ALA A 160 17.83 -7.07 31.92
CA ALA A 160 17.96 -7.72 33.23
C ALA A 160 17.22 -9.06 33.33
N HIS A 161 16.15 -9.21 32.53
CA HIS A 161 15.25 -10.36 32.55
C HIS A 161 14.98 -10.89 31.13
N PRO A 162 15.97 -11.49 30.45
CA PRO A 162 15.82 -12.00 29.08
C PRO A 162 14.65 -12.99 28.96
N GLY A 163 13.84 -12.86 27.93
CA GLY A 163 12.71 -13.74 27.63
C GLY A 163 11.53 -13.62 28.60
N LYS A 164 11.44 -12.58 29.45
CA LYS A 164 10.33 -12.41 30.41
C LYS A 164 9.21 -11.50 29.91
N LEU A 165 9.47 -10.64 28.94
CA LEU A 165 8.44 -9.80 28.34
C LEU A 165 7.83 -10.48 27.12
N ASN A 166 6.51 -10.47 27.04
CA ASN A 166 5.73 -10.99 25.94
C ASN A 166 5.30 -9.86 25.02
N PHE A 167 5.70 -9.94 23.74
CA PHE A 167 5.33 -8.97 22.71
C PHE A 167 4.29 -9.61 21.76
N GLY A 168 3.03 -9.17 21.85
CA GLY A 168 1.97 -9.67 20.98
C GLY A 168 2.09 -9.16 19.56
N VAL A 169 1.97 -10.08 18.58
CA VAL A 169 2.07 -9.76 17.16
C VAL A 169 1.05 -10.55 16.34
N PRO A 170 0.34 -9.92 15.37
CA PRO A 170 -0.46 -10.66 14.41
C PRO A 170 0.47 -11.38 13.42
N ASN A 171 0.35 -12.71 13.29
CA ASN A 171 1.28 -13.53 12.50
C ASN A 171 1.41 -13.05 11.05
N GLY A 172 2.64 -12.89 10.56
CA GLY A 172 2.93 -12.49 9.18
C GLY A 172 2.51 -11.08 8.78
N ALA A 173 1.95 -10.29 9.69
CA ALA A 173 1.52 -8.91 9.44
C ALA A 173 2.64 -7.89 9.73
N PRO A 174 2.54 -6.63 9.26
CA PRO A 174 3.54 -5.60 9.51
C PRO A 174 3.95 -5.41 10.97
N PRO A 175 3.04 -5.44 11.98
CA PRO A 175 3.45 -5.37 13.38
C PRO A 175 4.38 -6.51 13.82
N HIS A 176 4.25 -7.72 13.28
CA HIS A 176 5.19 -8.81 13.53
C HIS A 176 6.61 -8.46 13.04
N MET A 177 6.69 -7.92 11.82
CA MET A 177 7.95 -7.48 11.23
C MET A 177 8.61 -6.40 12.09
N LEU A 178 7.83 -5.42 12.55
CA LEU A 178 8.29 -4.33 13.40
C LEU A 178 8.81 -4.83 14.75
N ALA A 179 8.11 -5.75 15.41
CA ALA A 179 8.53 -6.31 16.69
C ALA A 179 9.86 -7.07 16.57
N ALA A 180 10.02 -7.88 15.52
CA ALA A 180 11.25 -8.60 15.24
C ALA A 180 12.42 -7.64 14.92
N TRP A 181 12.15 -6.60 14.13
CA TRP A 181 13.14 -5.58 13.81
C TRP A 181 13.56 -4.77 15.04
N PHE A 182 12.60 -4.36 15.87
CA PHE A 182 12.86 -3.70 17.14
C PHE A 182 13.77 -4.54 18.05
N LYS A 183 13.44 -5.83 18.21
CA LYS A 183 14.26 -6.80 18.96
C LYS A 183 15.70 -6.84 18.45
N SER A 184 15.87 -6.87 17.12
CA SER A 184 17.19 -6.88 16.48
C SER A 184 17.97 -5.58 16.69
N LEU A 185 17.32 -4.42 16.54
CA LEU A 185 17.98 -3.11 16.67
C LEU A 185 18.42 -2.80 18.12
N THR A 186 17.64 -3.27 19.10
CA THR A 186 17.89 -2.98 20.53
C THR A 186 18.66 -4.08 21.24
N ASN A 187 18.87 -5.22 20.57
CA ASN A 187 19.51 -6.40 21.14
C ASN A 187 18.91 -6.83 22.50
N ILE A 188 17.58 -6.77 22.62
CA ILE A 188 16.84 -7.25 23.78
C ILE A 188 16.20 -8.61 23.46
N ASP A 189 16.00 -9.42 24.51
CA ASP A 189 15.29 -10.67 24.37
C ASP A 189 13.86 -10.56 24.93
N VAL A 190 12.88 -10.51 24.02
CA VAL A 190 11.44 -10.55 24.28
C VAL A 190 10.83 -11.70 23.50
N VAL A 191 9.78 -12.31 24.03
CA VAL A 191 9.08 -13.43 23.39
C VAL A 191 8.00 -12.89 22.48
N LEU A 192 8.04 -13.21 21.18
CA LEU A 192 6.97 -12.85 20.25
C LEU A 192 5.82 -13.87 20.38
N ILE A 193 4.65 -13.39 20.80
CA ILE A 193 3.43 -14.20 20.91
C ILE A 193 2.56 -13.91 19.69
N THR A 194 2.36 -14.91 18.85
CA THR A 194 1.64 -14.77 17.59
C THR A 194 0.13 -14.94 17.77
N TYR A 195 -0.63 -14.08 17.10
CA TYR A 195 -2.09 -14.05 17.07
C TYR A 195 -2.63 -14.12 15.65
N ARG A 196 -3.90 -14.46 15.50
CA ARG A 196 -4.60 -14.45 14.19
C ARG A 196 -4.84 -13.03 13.64
N GLY A 197 -4.84 -12.00 14.51
CA GLY A 197 -5.08 -10.62 14.09
C GLY A 197 -4.92 -9.62 15.24
N GLY A 198 -4.83 -8.33 14.89
CA GLY A 198 -4.58 -7.23 15.84
C GLY A 198 -5.65 -7.08 16.93
N ALA A 199 -6.92 -7.42 16.66
CA ALA A 199 -7.98 -7.37 17.65
C ALA A 199 -7.71 -8.33 18.84
N ASN A 200 -7.17 -9.52 18.57
CA ASN A 200 -6.79 -10.46 19.62
C ASN A 200 -5.58 -9.95 20.43
N VAL A 201 -4.59 -9.35 19.74
CA VAL A 201 -3.45 -8.69 20.39
C VAL A 201 -3.94 -7.59 21.34
N LEU A 202 -4.82 -6.71 20.87
CA LEU A 202 -5.35 -5.61 21.67
C LEU A 202 -6.11 -6.11 22.90
N SER A 203 -6.95 -7.14 22.75
CA SER A 203 -7.70 -7.74 23.86
C SER A 203 -6.77 -8.26 24.96
N ASP A 204 -5.75 -9.03 24.59
CA ASP A 204 -4.82 -9.63 25.55
C ASP A 204 -3.86 -8.60 26.14
N LEU A 205 -3.50 -7.56 25.40
CA LEU A 205 -2.71 -6.44 25.89
C LEU A 205 -3.47 -5.67 26.99
N LEU A 206 -4.75 -5.35 26.75
CA LEU A 206 -5.62 -4.71 27.73
C LEU A 206 -5.87 -5.61 28.95
N GLY A 207 -6.00 -6.91 28.72
CA GLY A 207 -6.12 -7.93 29.76
C GLY A 207 -4.84 -8.15 30.58
N GLY A 208 -3.68 -7.73 30.07
CA GLY A 208 -2.35 -7.94 30.67
C GLY A 208 -1.85 -9.39 30.53
N GLN A 209 -2.31 -10.10 29.50
CA GLN A 209 -1.81 -11.42 29.14
C GLN A 209 -0.50 -11.31 28.33
N ILE A 210 -0.28 -10.18 27.69
CA ILE A 210 0.97 -9.77 27.03
C ILE A 210 1.36 -8.38 27.52
N ASP A 211 2.66 -8.08 27.41
CA ASP A 211 3.25 -6.86 27.98
C ASP A 211 3.34 -5.73 26.98
N LEU A 212 3.61 -6.05 25.70
CA LEU A 212 3.95 -5.11 24.66
C LEU A 212 3.17 -5.40 23.37
N ALA A 213 2.93 -4.34 22.60
CA ALA A 213 2.50 -4.43 21.23
C ALA A 213 2.99 -3.20 20.44
N VAL A 214 3.03 -3.32 19.11
CA VAL A 214 3.13 -2.20 18.16
C VAL A 214 1.97 -2.32 17.19
N GLU A 215 1.18 -1.27 17.06
CA GLU A 215 0.01 -1.22 16.18
C GLU A 215 -0.17 0.18 15.62
N THR A 216 -1.04 0.32 14.62
CA THR A 216 -1.38 1.64 14.05
C THR A 216 -2.06 2.54 15.07
N SER A 217 -1.81 3.84 14.97
CA SER A 217 -2.43 4.85 15.84
C SER A 217 -3.95 4.78 15.80
N SER A 218 -4.56 4.50 14.65
CA SER A 218 -6.01 4.35 14.48
C SER A 218 -6.64 3.28 15.40
N ILE A 219 -5.89 2.22 15.71
CA ILE A 219 -6.34 1.15 16.64
C ILE A 219 -6.10 1.55 18.09
N LEU A 220 -4.99 2.23 18.37
CA LEU A 220 -4.51 2.46 19.73
C LEU A 220 -4.99 3.77 20.36
N LEU A 221 -5.26 4.83 19.56
CA LEU A 221 -5.64 6.14 20.08
C LEU A 221 -6.82 6.13 21.05
N PRO A 222 -7.93 5.41 20.80
CA PRO A 222 -9.02 5.34 21.75
C PRO A 222 -8.58 4.79 23.12
N GLN A 223 -7.68 3.81 23.13
CA GLN A 223 -7.20 3.17 24.35
C GLN A 223 -6.16 4.02 25.08
N LEU A 224 -5.36 4.79 24.32
CA LEU A 224 -4.39 5.73 24.85
C LEU A 224 -5.07 6.95 25.46
N SER A 225 -6.09 7.50 24.80
CA SER A 225 -6.89 8.62 25.31
C SER A 225 -7.64 8.26 26.61
N ASP A 226 -8.11 7.00 26.73
CA ASP A 226 -8.73 6.48 27.95
C ASP A 226 -7.71 6.11 29.05
N GLY A 227 -6.40 6.24 28.81
CA GLY A 227 -5.35 5.85 29.75
C GLY A 227 -5.26 4.33 30.00
N LYS A 228 -5.87 3.51 29.12
CA LYS A 228 -5.90 2.05 29.24
C LYS A 228 -4.62 1.37 28.76
N LEU A 229 -3.78 2.08 28.02
CA LEU A 229 -2.46 1.62 27.54
C LEU A 229 -1.42 2.72 27.81
N ARG A 230 -0.16 2.31 27.93
CA ARG A 230 0.97 3.23 28.09
C ARG A 230 1.71 3.38 26.76
N PRO A 231 1.79 4.57 26.16
CA PRO A 231 2.60 4.79 24.97
C PRO A 231 4.09 4.77 25.34
N LEU A 232 4.89 4.06 24.57
CA LEU A 232 6.34 3.97 24.78
C LEU A 232 7.13 4.79 23.76
N GLY A 233 6.61 4.92 22.54
CA GLY A 233 7.24 5.67 21.45
C GLY A 233 6.62 5.38 20.11
N THR A 234 6.95 6.21 19.11
CA THR A 234 6.47 6.04 17.74
C THR A 234 7.65 5.84 16.76
N PRO A 235 7.60 4.86 15.85
CA PRO A 235 8.59 4.70 14.79
C PRO A 235 8.36 5.68 13.63
N SER A 236 7.91 6.89 13.92
CA SER A 236 7.72 7.97 12.95
C SER A 236 8.94 8.90 12.93
N SER A 237 9.15 9.61 11.82
CA SER A 237 10.24 10.60 11.69
C SER A 237 10.04 11.85 12.56
N LYS A 238 8.81 12.11 12.99
CA LYS A 238 8.40 13.22 13.88
C LYS A 238 7.34 12.73 14.86
N ARG A 239 7.16 13.43 15.97
CA ARG A 239 6.08 13.15 16.92
C ARG A 239 4.72 13.30 16.25
N LEU A 240 3.76 12.52 16.71
CA LEU A 240 2.39 12.52 16.18
C LEU A 240 1.62 13.71 16.76
N ALA A 241 0.80 14.36 15.92
CA ALA A 241 0.03 15.53 16.35
C ALA A 241 -0.96 15.20 17.49
N ASP A 242 -1.55 14.00 17.43
CA ASP A 242 -2.52 13.51 18.41
C ASP A 242 -1.85 12.88 19.66
N LEU A 243 -0.53 12.72 19.64
CA LEU A 243 0.29 12.19 20.74
C LEU A 243 1.58 13.01 20.89
N PRO A 244 1.50 14.34 21.16
CA PRO A 244 2.66 15.24 21.13
C PRO A 244 3.69 14.91 22.23
N ASP A 245 3.26 14.29 23.33
CA ASP A 245 4.12 13.89 24.43
C ASP A 245 4.83 12.54 24.21
N VAL A 246 4.41 11.77 23.18
CA VAL A 246 5.00 10.47 22.86
C VAL A 246 6.24 10.70 21.99
N PRO A 247 7.44 10.33 22.47
CA PRO A 247 8.66 10.55 21.71
C PRO A 247 8.78 9.61 20.49
N THR A 248 9.54 10.05 19.49
CA THR A 248 9.93 9.19 18.38
C THR A 248 10.98 8.18 18.85
N MET A 249 11.10 7.05 18.15
CA MET A 249 12.15 6.07 18.43
C MET A 249 13.55 6.64 18.22
N ALA A 250 13.72 7.60 17.33
CA ALA A 250 14.98 8.32 17.14
C ALA A 250 15.35 9.12 18.39
N GLU A 251 14.41 9.85 19.02
CA GLU A 251 14.62 10.55 20.29
C GLU A 251 14.95 9.60 21.45
N LEU A 252 14.49 8.35 21.36
CA LEU A 252 14.73 7.29 22.33
C LEU A 252 16.02 6.48 22.07
N GLY A 253 16.83 6.90 21.10
CA GLY A 253 18.12 6.26 20.81
C GLY A 253 18.04 5.08 19.84
N VAL A 254 16.93 4.90 19.11
CA VAL A 254 16.76 3.90 18.04
C VAL A 254 16.46 4.61 16.70
N PRO A 255 17.42 5.39 16.15
CA PRO A 255 17.18 6.29 15.03
C PRO A 255 16.76 5.60 13.73
N ASN A 256 17.18 4.35 13.55
CA ASN A 256 16.88 3.59 12.33
C ASN A 256 15.51 2.87 12.38
N PHE A 257 14.79 2.93 13.49
CA PHE A 257 13.48 2.32 13.63
C PHE A 257 12.39 3.28 13.15
N ILE A 258 12.27 3.44 11.82
CA ILE A 258 11.29 4.31 11.17
C ILE A 258 10.41 3.48 10.24
N ALA A 259 9.09 3.49 10.47
CA ALA A 259 8.09 2.79 9.66
C ALA A 259 6.70 3.40 9.83
N SER A 260 5.90 3.30 8.78
CA SER A 260 4.48 3.63 8.78
C SER A 260 3.67 2.55 8.05
N SER A 261 2.38 2.51 8.32
CA SER A 261 1.43 1.67 7.56
C SER A 261 0.96 2.47 6.34
N TRP A 262 1.67 2.35 5.24
CA TRP A 262 1.35 3.06 4.02
C TRP A 262 0.47 2.27 3.06
N THR A 263 -0.32 2.98 2.27
CA THR A 263 -1.10 2.46 1.15
C THR A 263 -0.90 3.32 -0.08
N GLY A 264 -0.92 2.68 -1.24
CA GLY A 264 -0.85 3.36 -2.53
C GLY A 264 -1.51 2.53 -3.62
N ILE A 265 -1.76 3.15 -4.76
CA ILE A 265 -2.34 2.49 -5.93
C ILE A 265 -1.21 2.09 -6.87
N VAL A 266 -1.24 0.83 -7.29
CA VAL A 266 -0.39 0.30 -8.36
C VAL A 266 -1.26 -0.27 -9.47
N ALA A 267 -0.72 -0.31 -10.69
CA ALA A 267 -1.35 -0.93 -11.86
C ALA A 267 -0.47 -2.07 -12.39
N PRO A 268 -0.99 -3.00 -13.22
CA PRO A 268 -0.17 -4.00 -13.91
C PRO A 268 0.98 -3.37 -14.69
N ALA A 269 2.14 -4.04 -14.70
CA ALA A 269 3.28 -3.59 -15.50
C ALA A 269 2.93 -3.49 -16.98
N GLY A 270 3.39 -2.43 -17.65
CA GLY A 270 3.03 -2.14 -19.03
C GLY A 270 1.81 -1.23 -19.20
N THR A 271 1.13 -0.84 -18.11
CA THR A 271 0.05 0.18 -18.18
C THR A 271 0.62 1.47 -18.79
N PRO A 272 -0.02 2.03 -19.84
CA PRO A 272 0.48 3.23 -20.53
C PRO A 272 0.67 4.42 -19.59
N LYS A 273 1.79 5.12 -19.73
CA LYS A 273 2.14 6.27 -18.88
C LYS A 273 1.04 7.33 -18.83
N ALA A 274 0.38 7.60 -19.94
CA ALA A 274 -0.72 8.57 -20.00
C ALA A 274 -1.89 8.20 -19.06
N ILE A 275 -2.19 6.91 -18.93
CA ILE A 275 -3.21 6.37 -18.02
C ILE A 275 -2.72 6.49 -16.57
N VAL A 276 -1.48 6.07 -16.29
CA VAL A 276 -0.86 6.20 -14.97
C VAL A 276 -0.90 7.64 -14.48
N ASP A 277 -0.46 8.59 -15.33
CA ASP A 277 -0.46 10.03 -15.01
C ASP A 277 -1.89 10.58 -14.80
N LYS A 278 -2.86 10.10 -15.57
CA LYS A 278 -4.27 10.54 -15.43
C LYS A 278 -4.86 10.06 -14.10
N VAL A 279 -4.66 8.80 -13.75
CA VAL A 279 -5.12 8.24 -12.47
C VAL A 279 -4.40 8.90 -11.30
N ASN A 280 -3.09 9.13 -11.39
CA ASN A 280 -2.32 9.84 -10.38
C ASN A 280 -2.90 11.23 -10.08
N ARG A 281 -3.12 12.05 -11.12
CA ARG A 281 -3.74 13.37 -10.95
C ARG A 281 -5.12 13.28 -10.28
N ALA A 282 -5.93 12.30 -10.66
CA ALA A 282 -7.25 12.11 -10.08
C ALA A 282 -7.16 11.71 -8.59
N VAL A 283 -6.22 10.86 -8.21
CA VAL A 283 -5.97 10.50 -6.79
C VAL A 283 -5.53 11.72 -6.00
N ASN A 284 -4.53 12.47 -6.47
CA ASN A 284 -4.06 13.68 -5.77
C ASN A 284 -5.18 14.72 -5.61
N ALA A 285 -6.00 14.93 -6.65
CA ALA A 285 -7.14 15.84 -6.60
C ALA A 285 -8.20 15.36 -5.59
N ALA A 286 -8.51 14.06 -5.57
CA ALA A 286 -9.45 13.48 -4.61
C ALA A 286 -8.95 13.60 -3.17
N LEU A 287 -7.67 13.35 -2.92
CA LEU A 287 -7.04 13.48 -1.60
C LEU A 287 -7.02 14.91 -1.10
N ALA A 288 -6.90 15.91 -1.99
CA ALA A 288 -6.87 17.33 -1.63
C ALA A 288 -8.25 17.89 -1.21
N LEU A 289 -9.35 17.16 -1.46
CA LEU A 289 -10.69 17.61 -1.09
C LEU A 289 -10.86 17.64 0.42
N PRO A 290 -11.39 18.77 1.00
CA PRO A 290 -11.66 18.85 2.44
C PRO A 290 -12.55 17.72 2.96
N ALA A 291 -13.53 17.28 2.17
CA ALA A 291 -14.40 16.17 2.53
C ALA A 291 -13.65 14.83 2.61
N THR A 292 -12.60 14.62 1.81
CA THR A 292 -11.72 13.46 1.87
C THR A 292 -10.84 13.54 3.11
N GLN A 293 -10.22 14.69 3.36
CA GLN A 293 -9.38 14.92 4.55
C GLN A 293 -10.15 14.68 5.85
N ALA A 294 -11.39 15.19 5.93
CA ALA A 294 -12.26 14.95 7.09
C ALA A 294 -12.59 13.47 7.33
N LYS A 295 -12.59 12.64 6.28
CA LYS A 295 -12.81 11.19 6.39
C LYS A 295 -11.52 10.41 6.69
N LEU A 296 -10.35 10.95 6.37
CA LEU A 296 -9.05 10.37 6.73
C LEU A 296 -8.74 10.57 8.22
N GLN A 297 -9.15 11.67 8.80
CA GLN A 297 -8.87 12.02 10.20
C GLN A 297 -9.29 10.93 11.20
N PRO A 298 -10.53 10.38 11.19
CA PRO A 298 -10.91 9.31 12.12
C PRO A 298 -10.12 8.00 11.91
N LEU A 299 -9.46 7.85 10.77
CA LEU A 299 -8.59 6.71 10.46
C LEU A 299 -7.14 6.98 10.87
N GLU A 300 -6.84 8.14 11.46
CA GLU A 300 -5.47 8.60 11.73
C GLU A 300 -4.56 8.56 10.49
N ALA A 301 -5.17 8.65 9.32
CA ALA A 301 -4.49 8.53 8.06
C ALA A 301 -4.07 9.90 7.54
N GLN A 302 -2.79 10.05 7.25
CA GLN A 302 -2.22 11.24 6.62
C GLN A 302 -2.16 11.03 5.11
N ALA A 303 -2.81 11.92 4.33
CA ALA A 303 -2.76 11.86 2.88
C ALA A 303 -1.33 12.02 2.37
N MET A 304 -0.95 11.18 1.43
CA MET A 304 0.35 11.24 0.77
C MET A 304 0.18 11.70 -0.67
N PHE A 305 0.84 12.80 -1.02
CA PHE A 305 0.80 13.39 -2.36
C PHE A 305 2.10 13.10 -3.09
N GLY A 306 2.05 13.10 -4.41
CA GLY A 306 3.24 12.97 -5.24
C GLY A 306 2.95 12.49 -6.66
N THR A 307 3.98 12.50 -7.47
CA THR A 307 3.98 11.94 -8.82
C THR A 307 4.12 10.41 -8.78
N PRO A 308 3.87 9.70 -9.90
CA PRO A 308 4.20 8.28 -9.99
C PRO A 308 5.68 7.97 -9.72
N GLN A 309 6.58 8.92 -10.07
CA GLN A 309 8.02 8.78 -9.79
C GLN A 309 8.32 8.89 -8.29
N ASP A 310 7.70 9.85 -7.58
CA ASP A 310 7.85 9.96 -6.12
C ASP A 310 7.41 8.68 -5.42
N TYR A 311 6.34 8.04 -5.92
CA TYR A 311 5.89 6.75 -5.38
C TYR A 311 6.85 5.61 -5.74
N ALA A 312 7.42 5.62 -6.94
CA ALA A 312 8.45 4.65 -7.31
C ALA A 312 9.69 4.75 -6.41
N ASP A 313 10.15 5.98 -6.15
CA ASP A 313 11.30 6.25 -5.29
C ASP A 313 11.02 5.86 -3.84
N PHE A 314 9.82 6.13 -3.33
CA PHE A 314 9.35 5.67 -2.02
C PHE A 314 9.39 4.12 -1.94
N LEU A 315 8.83 3.42 -2.91
CA LEU A 315 8.84 1.96 -2.95
C LEU A 315 10.25 1.39 -3.06
N ALA A 316 11.15 2.05 -3.79
CA ALA A 316 12.55 1.64 -3.90
C ALA A 316 13.27 1.60 -2.53
N GLY A 317 12.88 2.48 -1.60
CA GLY A 317 13.36 2.46 -0.21
C GLY A 317 12.59 1.47 0.69
N GLU A 318 11.27 1.45 0.57
CA GLU A 318 10.40 0.67 1.45
C GLU A 318 10.45 -0.84 1.21
N LEU A 319 10.39 -1.28 -0.06
CA LEU A 319 10.31 -2.71 -0.36
C LEU A 319 11.51 -3.51 0.19
N PRO A 320 12.79 -3.11 -0.03
CA PRO A 320 13.93 -3.83 0.54
C PRO A 320 13.91 -3.87 2.06
N LYS A 321 13.48 -2.78 2.71
CA LYS A 321 13.35 -2.67 4.17
C LYS A 321 12.35 -3.70 4.71
N TRP A 322 11.13 -3.75 4.16
CA TRP A 322 10.09 -4.68 4.59
C TRP A 322 10.43 -6.14 4.27
N ILE A 323 11.09 -6.41 3.14
CA ILE A 323 11.59 -7.75 2.79
C ILE A 323 12.65 -8.23 3.80
N ALA A 324 13.57 -7.34 4.20
CA ALA A 324 14.58 -7.67 5.20
C ALA A 324 13.92 -7.96 6.56
N MET A 325 12.96 -7.14 6.98
CA MET A 325 12.20 -7.37 8.21
C MET A 325 11.39 -8.68 8.17
N ALA A 326 10.79 -9.02 7.03
CA ALA A 326 10.06 -10.27 6.85
C ALA A 326 10.98 -11.48 7.05
N LYS A 327 12.16 -11.45 6.46
CA LYS A 327 13.18 -12.52 6.64
C LYS A 327 13.66 -12.62 8.09
N LEU A 328 13.79 -11.48 8.78
CA LEU A 328 14.23 -11.42 10.17
C LEU A 328 13.17 -11.93 11.15
N SER A 329 11.90 -11.78 10.82
CA SER A 329 10.77 -12.07 11.72
C SER A 329 10.65 -13.55 12.09
N GLY A 330 11.18 -14.46 11.26
CA GLY A 330 10.95 -15.89 11.41
C GLY A 330 9.48 -16.30 11.19
N ALA A 331 8.63 -15.38 10.70
CA ALA A 331 7.25 -15.70 10.38
C ALA A 331 7.19 -16.77 9.30
N ALA A 332 6.44 -17.84 9.56
CA ALA A 332 6.11 -18.83 8.55
C ALA A 332 4.81 -18.43 7.87
N ALA A 333 4.77 -18.53 6.55
CA ALA A 333 3.52 -18.60 5.82
C ALA A 333 2.96 -20.02 6.00
N ASP A 334 1.80 -20.13 6.65
CA ASP A 334 1.03 -21.38 6.72
C ASP A 334 0.37 -21.67 5.36
#